data_39d3f26017da523b1286e6a28312f276
#
_entry.id   39d3f26017da523b1286e6a28312f276
#
_cell.length_a   1.000
_cell.length_b   1.000
_cell.length_c   1.000
_cell.angle_alpha   90.00
_cell.angle_beta   90.00
_cell.angle_gamma   90.00
#
_symmetry.space_group_name_H-M   'P 1'
#
loop_
_entity.id
_entity.type
_entity.pdbx_description
1 polymer ?
#
loop_
_entity_poly.entity_id
_entity_poly.type
_entity_poly.pdbx_seq_one_letter_code
_entity_poly.pdbx_strand_id
1 'polypeptide(L)'
;MKRKKSSRRSQAGFSLIELLIVVAIIGILAAVAAPRLLNYLKLGRETATINSLRTIHQNEATFSATRARFGTLKELQEFGLLDPNYANGAGVSGFVYNSPEATADKYCVQATRQTETTANRDFNVIEDGTIRYVEAKSPAPIPHGEGTPLSDTGGTTTPGAAPAAQPPKS
;
A
#
# COMPACT_ATOMS: atom_id res chain seq x y z
N MET A 1 20.26 69.24 30.04
CA MET A 1 20.34 67.76 29.95
C MET A 1 18.93 67.17 29.99
N LYS A 2 18.37 66.74 28.85
CA LYS A 2 17.02 66.10 28.77
C LYS A 2 17.17 64.60 28.90
N ARG A 3 16.63 64.00 29.97
CA ARG A 3 16.58 62.54 30.16
C ARG A 3 15.51 61.96 29.25
N LYS A 4 15.94 61.05 28.35
CA LYS A 4 15.08 60.27 27.45
C LYS A 4 14.36 59.18 28.27
N LYS A 5 13.03 59.29 28.44
CA LYS A 5 12.20 58.29 29.07
C LYS A 5 12.17 57.03 28.16
N SER A 6 12.79 55.94 28.62
CA SER A 6 12.70 54.61 27.98
C SER A 6 11.30 54.09 28.25
N SER A 7 10.51 53.96 27.19
CA SER A 7 9.22 53.27 27.20
C SER A 7 9.47 51.76 27.31
N ARG A 8 9.27 51.18 28.48
CA ARG A 8 9.19 49.69 28.64
C ARG A 8 7.92 49.23 27.94
N ARG A 9 8.08 48.57 26.80
CA ARG A 9 7.00 47.79 26.19
C ARG A 9 6.61 46.70 27.19
N SER A 10 5.38 46.73 27.70
CA SER A 10 4.82 45.64 28.53
C SER A 10 4.74 44.38 27.64
N GLN A 11 5.51 43.37 27.99
CA GLN A 11 5.32 42.04 27.43
C GLN A 11 4.03 41.48 28.02
N ALA A 12 2.95 41.47 27.24
CA ALA A 12 1.73 40.76 27.60
C ALA A 12 2.05 39.26 27.63
N GLY A 13 2.06 38.68 28.81
CA GLY A 13 2.19 37.23 28.99
C GLY A 13 0.88 36.53 28.57
N PHE A 14 1.00 35.33 28.00
CA PHE A 14 -0.15 34.45 27.69
C PHE A 14 -0.95 34.11 28.96
N SER A 15 -2.27 34.18 28.87
CA SER A 15 -3.16 33.74 29.96
C SER A 15 -3.21 32.22 30.01
N LEU A 16 -3.24 31.65 31.21
CA LEU A 16 -3.39 30.20 31.41
C LEU A 16 -4.68 29.66 30.77
N ILE A 17 -5.77 30.45 30.79
CA ILE A 17 -7.03 30.07 30.16
C ILE A 17 -6.94 30.05 28.63
N GLU A 18 -6.18 30.96 28.03
CA GLU A 18 -5.97 31.01 26.59
C GLU A 18 -5.23 29.76 26.10
N LEU A 19 -4.20 29.29 26.84
CA LEU A 19 -3.52 28.05 26.57
C LEU A 19 -4.46 26.85 26.72
N LEU A 20 -5.29 26.83 27.75
CA LEU A 20 -6.21 25.74 28.05
C LEU A 20 -7.27 25.57 26.93
N ILE A 21 -7.83 26.67 26.43
CA ILE A 21 -8.78 26.65 25.31
C ILE A 21 -8.10 26.12 24.04
N VAL A 22 -6.88 26.51 23.72
CA VAL A 22 -6.14 26.05 22.54
C VAL A 22 -5.90 24.55 22.62
N VAL A 23 -5.43 24.03 23.76
CA VAL A 23 -5.19 22.57 23.92
C VAL A 23 -6.50 21.78 23.83
N ALA A 24 -7.60 22.31 24.37
CA ALA A 24 -8.92 21.68 24.26
C ALA A 24 -9.38 21.56 22.81
N ILE A 25 -9.24 22.62 22.01
CA ILE A 25 -9.61 22.62 20.60
C ILE A 25 -8.71 21.64 19.81
N ILE A 26 -7.40 21.67 20.02
CA ILE A 26 -6.46 20.74 19.36
C ILE A 26 -6.82 19.28 19.72
N GLY A 27 -7.14 19.00 20.98
CA GLY A 27 -7.56 17.67 21.44
C GLY A 27 -8.79 17.14 20.70
N ILE A 28 -9.81 17.98 20.52
CA ILE A 28 -11.03 17.61 19.78
C ILE A 28 -10.72 17.34 18.30
N LEU A 29 -9.93 18.21 17.67
CA LEU A 29 -9.54 18.05 16.26
C LEU A 29 -8.71 16.78 16.06
N ALA A 30 -7.76 16.50 16.94
CA ALA A 30 -6.93 15.31 16.91
C ALA A 30 -7.75 14.03 17.06
N ALA A 31 -8.75 13.99 17.94
CA ALA A 31 -9.61 12.84 18.15
C ALA A 31 -10.39 12.43 16.88
N VAL A 32 -10.78 13.39 16.05
CA VAL A 32 -11.48 13.14 14.78
C VAL A 32 -10.52 12.80 13.66
N ALA A 33 -9.33 13.40 13.64
CA ALA A 33 -8.35 13.23 12.57
C ALA A 33 -7.59 11.89 12.62
N ALA A 34 -7.29 11.38 13.81
CA ALA A 34 -6.46 10.20 14.00
C ALA A 34 -6.99 8.94 13.27
N PRO A 35 -8.26 8.52 13.38
CA PRO A 35 -8.74 7.31 12.71
C PRO A 35 -8.71 7.43 11.17
N ARG A 36 -8.94 8.62 10.63
CA ARG A 36 -8.89 8.87 9.18
C ARG A 36 -7.46 8.78 8.65
N LEU A 37 -6.50 9.30 9.39
CA LEU A 37 -5.08 9.25 9.01
C LEU A 37 -4.60 7.80 8.84
N LEU A 38 -4.97 6.89 9.74
CA LEU A 38 -4.59 5.47 9.64
C LEU A 38 -5.13 4.83 8.35
N ASN A 39 -6.35 5.15 7.94
CA ASN A 39 -6.92 4.64 6.69
C ASN A 39 -6.18 5.19 5.46
N TYR A 40 -5.80 6.46 5.46
CA TYR A 40 -5.00 7.04 4.37
C TYR A 40 -3.60 6.42 4.28
N LEU A 41 -2.97 6.11 5.42
CA LEU A 41 -1.67 5.41 5.44
C LEU A 41 -1.79 3.99 4.85
N LYS A 42 -2.85 3.25 5.17
CA LYS A 42 -3.10 1.94 4.57
C LYS A 42 -3.26 2.04 3.05
N LEU A 43 -4.09 2.97 2.58
CA LEU A 43 -4.30 3.20 1.15
C LEU A 43 -3.01 3.61 0.43
N GLY A 44 -2.19 4.44 1.04
CA GLY A 44 -0.88 4.83 0.49
C GLY A 44 0.06 3.64 0.31
N ARG A 45 0.10 2.72 1.28
CA ARG A 45 0.89 1.49 1.21
C ARG A 45 0.38 0.54 0.12
N GLU A 46 -0.94 0.37 0.01
CA GLU A 46 -1.56 -0.43 -1.05
C GLU A 46 -1.23 0.14 -2.44
N THR A 47 -1.33 1.45 -2.62
CA THR A 47 -0.97 2.12 -3.88
C THR A 47 0.50 1.93 -4.23
N ALA A 48 1.40 2.07 -3.25
CA ALA A 48 2.83 1.81 -3.45
C ALA A 48 3.09 0.37 -3.87
N THR A 49 2.40 -0.60 -3.26
CA THR A 49 2.50 -2.03 -3.58
C THR A 49 2.00 -2.34 -4.98
N ILE A 50 0.88 -1.75 -5.41
CA ILE A 50 0.36 -1.88 -6.77
C ILE A 50 1.38 -1.37 -7.79
N ASN A 51 2.01 -0.23 -7.54
CA ASN A 51 3.06 0.30 -8.42
C ASN A 51 4.31 -0.60 -8.43
N SER A 52 4.68 -1.18 -7.30
CA SER A 52 5.76 -2.16 -7.21
C SER A 52 5.46 -3.40 -8.06
N LEU A 53 4.25 -3.94 -7.98
CA LEU A 53 3.83 -5.11 -8.77
C LEU A 53 3.81 -4.81 -10.27
N ARG A 54 3.41 -3.60 -10.69
CA ARG A 54 3.52 -3.16 -12.10
C ARG A 54 4.97 -3.11 -12.56
N THR A 55 5.87 -2.58 -11.74
CA THR A 55 7.31 -2.55 -12.05
C THR A 55 7.88 -3.96 -12.13
N ILE A 56 7.51 -4.86 -11.22
CA ILE A 56 7.95 -6.25 -11.26
C ILE A 56 7.45 -6.94 -12.53
N HIS A 57 6.19 -6.75 -12.92
CA HIS A 57 5.66 -7.28 -14.17
C HIS A 57 6.46 -6.80 -15.41
N GLN A 58 6.81 -5.52 -15.48
CA GLN A 58 7.65 -4.98 -16.56
C GLN A 58 9.05 -5.60 -16.56
N ASN A 59 9.62 -5.83 -15.39
CA ASN A 59 10.92 -6.46 -15.23
C ASN A 59 10.89 -7.94 -15.62
N GLU A 60 9.79 -8.65 -15.31
CA GLU A 60 9.53 -10.03 -15.77
C GLU A 60 9.48 -10.11 -17.29
N ALA A 61 8.81 -9.17 -17.95
CA ALA A 61 8.78 -9.11 -19.41
C ALA A 61 10.18 -8.88 -19.99
N THR A 62 11.00 -8.02 -19.37
CA THR A 62 12.39 -7.78 -19.79
C THR A 62 13.27 -9.02 -19.59
N PHE A 63 13.12 -9.70 -18.46
CA PHE A 63 13.84 -10.94 -18.15
C PHE A 63 13.44 -12.05 -19.12
N SER A 64 12.16 -12.23 -19.37
CA SER A 64 11.61 -13.24 -20.28
C SER A 64 12.09 -13.03 -21.72
N ALA A 65 12.16 -11.80 -22.19
CA ALA A 65 12.69 -11.48 -23.51
C ALA A 65 14.16 -11.92 -23.68
N THR A 66 14.95 -11.94 -22.59
CA THR A 66 16.37 -12.30 -22.61
C THR A 66 16.60 -13.80 -22.35
N ARG A 67 15.79 -14.42 -21.51
CA ARG A 67 15.98 -15.78 -20.99
C ARG A 67 14.98 -16.80 -21.53
N ALA A 68 13.99 -16.38 -22.31
CA ALA A 68 12.87 -17.19 -22.83
C ALA A 68 12.07 -17.91 -21.71
N ARG A 69 12.06 -17.33 -20.51
CA ARG A 69 11.27 -17.76 -19.36
C ARG A 69 11.11 -16.63 -18.36
N PHE A 70 10.16 -16.73 -17.48
CA PHE A 70 10.03 -15.84 -16.32
C PHE A 70 11.04 -16.18 -15.22
N GLY A 71 11.33 -15.22 -14.36
CA GLY A 71 12.29 -15.34 -13.27
C GLY A 71 11.63 -15.33 -11.90
N THR A 72 12.34 -15.83 -10.91
CA THR A 72 12.01 -15.58 -9.51
C THR A 72 12.46 -14.17 -9.12
N LEU A 73 11.91 -13.59 -8.04
CA LEU A 73 12.35 -12.29 -7.54
C LEU A 73 13.87 -12.25 -7.29
N LYS A 74 14.46 -13.38 -6.87
CA LYS A 74 15.89 -13.50 -6.66
C LYS A 74 16.67 -13.42 -7.98
N GLU A 75 16.20 -14.10 -9.02
CA GLU A 75 16.82 -14.04 -10.35
C GLU A 75 16.72 -12.65 -10.96
N LEU A 76 15.59 -11.95 -10.81
CA LEU A 76 15.45 -10.56 -11.25
C LEU A 76 16.43 -9.64 -10.51
N GLN A 77 16.63 -9.85 -9.21
CA GLN A 77 17.61 -9.12 -8.42
C GLN A 77 19.04 -9.39 -8.92
N GLU A 78 19.42 -10.65 -9.10
CA GLU A 78 20.75 -11.05 -9.60
C GLU A 78 21.01 -10.50 -11.02
N PHE A 79 19.96 -10.33 -11.81
CA PHE A 79 20.02 -9.74 -13.13
C PHE A 79 20.07 -8.19 -13.11
N GLY A 80 19.97 -7.58 -11.95
CA GLY A 80 19.98 -6.12 -11.74
C GLY A 80 18.68 -5.40 -12.10
N LEU A 81 17.58 -6.13 -12.25
CA LEU A 81 16.26 -5.59 -12.57
C LEU A 81 15.42 -5.26 -11.33
N LEU A 82 15.79 -5.75 -10.15
CA LEU A 82 14.99 -5.62 -8.94
C LEU A 82 15.86 -5.26 -7.74
N ASP A 83 15.34 -4.38 -6.87
CA ASP A 83 15.98 -4.05 -5.60
C ASP A 83 16.02 -5.28 -4.66
N PRO A 84 17.12 -5.52 -3.93
CA PRO A 84 17.28 -6.65 -3.01
C PRO A 84 16.17 -6.79 -1.97
N ASN A 85 15.54 -5.68 -1.55
CA ASN A 85 14.51 -5.69 -0.53
C ASN A 85 13.24 -6.46 -0.94
N TYR A 86 13.00 -6.65 -2.23
CA TYR A 86 11.89 -7.46 -2.72
C TYR A 86 12.15 -8.97 -2.65
N ALA A 87 13.42 -9.38 -2.76
CA ALA A 87 13.79 -10.79 -2.84
C ALA A 87 14.22 -11.42 -1.51
N ASN A 88 14.59 -10.60 -0.51
CA ASN A 88 15.15 -11.07 0.76
C ASN A 88 14.11 -11.28 1.88
N GLY A 89 12.83 -11.07 1.60
CA GLY A 89 11.75 -11.19 2.59
C GLY A 89 11.67 -10.06 3.63
N ALA A 90 12.51 -9.02 3.51
CA ALA A 90 12.47 -7.87 4.44
C ALA A 90 11.16 -7.07 4.33
N GLY A 91 10.56 -7.09 3.15
CA GLY A 91 9.34 -6.37 2.85
C GLY A 91 9.57 -4.92 2.41
N VAL A 92 8.72 -4.46 1.52
CA VAL A 92 8.68 -3.09 0.99
C VAL A 92 7.30 -2.52 1.20
N SER A 93 7.21 -1.29 1.70
CA SER A 93 5.94 -0.61 1.99
C SER A 93 5.00 -1.37 2.94
N GLY A 94 5.55 -2.27 3.79
CA GLY A 94 4.79 -3.09 4.72
C GLY A 94 4.22 -4.37 4.11
N PHE A 95 4.68 -4.77 2.91
CA PHE A 95 4.34 -6.04 2.25
C PHE A 95 5.58 -6.89 2.05
N VAL A 96 5.43 -8.19 2.24
CA VAL A 96 6.44 -9.20 1.89
C VAL A 96 6.10 -9.72 0.50
N TYR A 97 7.12 -9.79 -0.36
CA TYR A 97 6.97 -10.27 -1.73
C TYR A 97 7.51 -11.70 -1.83
N ASN A 98 6.80 -12.53 -2.57
CA ASN A 98 7.17 -13.91 -2.85
C ASN A 98 6.84 -14.27 -4.29
N SER A 99 7.66 -15.12 -4.91
CA SER A 99 7.43 -15.68 -6.25
C SER A 99 7.39 -17.20 -6.16
N PRO A 100 6.22 -17.80 -5.83
CA PRO A 100 6.10 -19.25 -5.68
C PRO A 100 6.19 -20.00 -7.01
N GLU A 101 5.96 -19.32 -8.13
CA GLU A 101 5.98 -19.90 -9.46
C GLU A 101 6.71 -18.98 -10.43
N ALA A 102 7.67 -19.54 -11.18
CA ALA A 102 8.37 -18.89 -12.29
C ALA A 102 8.84 -19.96 -13.27
N THR A 103 8.21 -20.04 -14.43
CA THR A 103 8.44 -21.05 -15.49
C THR A 103 8.61 -20.38 -16.84
N ALA A 104 8.63 -21.14 -17.94
CA ALA A 104 8.66 -20.58 -19.28
C ALA A 104 7.40 -19.76 -19.62
N ASP A 105 6.24 -20.24 -19.18
CA ASP A 105 4.94 -19.71 -19.61
C ASP A 105 4.17 -18.99 -18.51
N LYS A 106 4.57 -19.18 -17.24
CA LYS A 106 3.82 -18.69 -16.08
C LYS A 106 4.72 -18.12 -15.02
N TYR A 107 4.22 -17.09 -14.35
CA TYR A 107 4.78 -16.64 -13.09
C TYR A 107 3.68 -16.14 -12.15
N CYS A 108 3.98 -16.08 -10.87
CA CYS A 108 3.14 -15.46 -9.88
C CYS A 108 4.01 -14.69 -8.89
N VAL A 109 3.76 -13.41 -8.73
CA VAL A 109 4.35 -12.63 -7.64
C VAL A 109 3.25 -12.21 -6.69
N GLN A 110 3.40 -12.60 -5.43
CA GLN A 110 2.51 -12.32 -4.34
C GLN A 110 3.07 -11.19 -3.49
N ALA A 111 2.21 -10.24 -3.11
CA ALA A 111 2.52 -9.21 -2.13
C ALA A 111 1.56 -9.36 -0.96
N THR A 112 2.06 -9.93 0.13
CA THR A 112 1.29 -10.19 1.35
C THR A 112 1.61 -9.14 2.40
N ARG A 113 0.62 -8.47 2.95
CA ARG A 113 0.82 -7.48 4.02
C ARG A 113 1.42 -8.14 5.25
N GLN A 114 2.30 -7.44 5.95
CA GLN A 114 2.98 -7.97 7.13
C GLN A 114 2.06 -8.13 8.34
N THR A 115 1.07 -7.24 8.48
CA THR A 115 0.10 -7.25 9.58
C THR A 115 -1.27 -6.77 9.12
N GLU A 116 -2.31 -7.03 9.90
CA GLU A 116 -3.68 -6.53 9.67
C GLU A 116 -3.79 -5.00 9.70
N THR A 117 -2.88 -4.34 10.40
CA THR A 117 -2.84 -2.87 10.49
C THR A 117 -2.07 -2.22 9.34
N THR A 118 -1.32 -2.98 8.56
CA THR A 118 -0.52 -2.48 7.44
C THR A 118 -1.39 -1.99 6.30
N ALA A 119 -2.37 -2.80 5.90
CA ALA A 119 -3.27 -2.58 4.78
C ALA A 119 -4.55 -3.40 4.96
N ASN A 120 -5.52 -3.25 4.07
CA ASN A 120 -6.75 -4.04 4.09
C ASN A 120 -6.72 -5.20 3.08
N ARG A 121 -5.86 -5.12 2.07
CA ARG A 121 -5.80 -6.05 0.92
C ARG A 121 -4.41 -6.65 0.77
N ASP A 122 -4.38 -7.90 0.34
CA ASP A 122 -3.21 -8.56 -0.23
C ASP A 122 -3.31 -8.54 -1.75
N PHE A 123 -2.20 -8.68 -2.46
CA PHE A 123 -2.16 -8.55 -3.92
C PHE A 123 -1.34 -9.67 -4.56
N ASN A 124 -1.64 -9.97 -5.83
CA ASN A 124 -0.76 -10.74 -6.70
C ASN A 124 -0.75 -10.15 -8.11
N VAL A 125 0.25 -10.54 -8.90
CA VAL A 125 0.33 -10.30 -10.33
C VAL A 125 0.85 -11.58 -10.99
N ILE A 126 0.30 -11.90 -12.16
CA ILE A 126 0.67 -13.07 -12.95
C ILE A 126 1.05 -12.65 -14.38
N GLU A 127 1.31 -13.61 -15.26
CA GLU A 127 1.79 -13.41 -16.63
C GLU A 127 0.88 -12.53 -17.51
N ASP A 128 -0.41 -12.45 -17.21
CA ASP A 128 -1.36 -11.58 -17.93
C ASP A 128 -1.23 -10.09 -17.56
N GLY A 129 -0.37 -9.75 -16.59
CA GLY A 129 -0.17 -8.40 -16.08
C GLY A 129 -1.30 -7.85 -15.23
N THR A 130 -2.37 -8.62 -15.03
CA THR A 130 -3.49 -8.20 -14.20
C THR A 130 -3.13 -8.31 -12.73
N ILE A 131 -3.18 -7.19 -12.02
CA ILE A 131 -3.05 -7.19 -10.56
C ILE A 131 -4.39 -7.59 -9.97
N ARG A 132 -4.38 -8.56 -9.09
CA ARG A 132 -5.55 -9.03 -8.34
C ARG A 132 -5.38 -8.77 -6.86
N TYR A 133 -6.49 -8.66 -6.15
CA TYR A 133 -6.47 -8.47 -4.70
C TYR A 133 -7.48 -9.36 -4.00
N VAL A 134 -7.21 -9.62 -2.73
CA VAL A 134 -8.15 -10.23 -1.79
C VAL A 134 -8.22 -9.35 -0.54
N GLU A 135 -9.43 -9.07 -0.12
CA GLU A 135 -9.71 -8.39 1.14
C GLU A 135 -10.02 -9.44 2.20
N ALA A 136 -9.14 -9.58 3.19
CA ALA A 136 -9.26 -10.57 4.25
C ALA A 136 -8.89 -9.96 5.60
N LYS A 137 -9.36 -10.56 6.70
CA LYS A 137 -8.96 -10.10 8.04
C LYS A 137 -7.48 -10.36 8.30
N SER A 138 -7.01 -11.56 8.03
CA SER A 138 -5.60 -11.94 8.24
C SER A 138 -4.81 -11.91 6.94
N PRO A 139 -3.52 -11.52 6.99
CA PRO A 139 -2.62 -11.59 5.84
C PRO A 139 -2.52 -13.01 5.31
N ALA A 140 -2.67 -13.17 3.99
CA ALA A 140 -2.50 -14.45 3.33
C ALA A 140 -2.01 -14.26 1.88
N PRO A 141 -1.08 -15.11 1.40
CA PRO A 141 -0.67 -15.07 0.01
C PRO A 141 -1.82 -15.51 -0.89
N ILE A 142 -1.98 -14.83 -2.02
CA ILE A 142 -3.04 -15.14 -3.00
C ILE A 142 -2.45 -16.12 -4.03
N PRO A 143 -3.05 -17.31 -4.22
CA PRO A 143 -2.61 -18.26 -5.24
C PRO A 143 -2.65 -17.70 -6.65
N HIS A 144 -1.93 -18.35 -7.58
CA HIS A 144 -1.89 -17.99 -8.99
C HIS A 144 -3.30 -17.91 -9.59
N GLY A 145 -3.62 -16.79 -10.23
CA GLY A 145 -4.90 -16.57 -10.91
C GLY A 145 -6.10 -16.31 -10.03
N GLU A 146 -5.96 -16.38 -8.70
CA GLU A 146 -7.03 -16.08 -7.76
C GLU A 146 -7.07 -14.58 -7.40
N GLY A 147 -8.17 -14.15 -6.81
CA GLY A 147 -8.43 -12.78 -6.38
C GLY A 147 -9.26 -11.98 -7.38
N THR A 148 -9.74 -10.83 -6.93
CA THR A 148 -10.52 -9.89 -7.74
C THR A 148 -9.58 -9.02 -8.58
N PRO A 149 -9.75 -8.97 -9.91
CA PRO A 149 -8.96 -8.08 -10.76
C PRO A 149 -9.09 -6.63 -10.33
N LEU A 150 -7.96 -5.92 -10.26
CA LEU A 150 -7.95 -4.49 -10.07
C LEU A 150 -8.26 -3.84 -11.42
N SER A 151 -9.45 -3.25 -11.56
CA SER A 151 -9.78 -2.47 -12.75
C SER A 151 -8.89 -1.23 -12.81
N ASP A 152 -8.28 -0.95 -13.96
CA ASP A 152 -7.45 0.26 -14.20
C ASP A 152 -8.23 1.58 -14.09
N THR A 153 -9.54 1.50 -13.97
CA THR A 153 -10.38 2.65 -13.71
C THR A 153 -10.34 2.94 -12.21
N GLY A 154 -9.63 3.99 -11.80
CA GLY A 154 -9.62 4.50 -10.43
C GLY A 154 -11.02 4.92 -9.98
N GLY A 155 -11.83 3.96 -9.63
CA GLY A 155 -13.21 4.12 -9.19
C GLY A 155 -13.53 3.10 -8.11
N THR A 156 -13.95 3.61 -6.99
CA THR A 156 -14.58 2.92 -5.87
C THR A 156 -15.62 1.92 -6.37
N THR A 157 -15.29 0.63 -6.39
CA THR A 157 -16.33 -0.38 -6.54
C THR A 157 -17.05 -0.52 -5.21
N THR A 158 -18.30 -0.16 -5.20
CA THR A 158 -19.28 -0.42 -4.13
C THR A 158 -19.26 -1.91 -3.77
N PRO A 159 -19.16 -2.29 -2.48
CA PRO A 159 -19.32 -3.68 -2.08
C PRO A 159 -20.79 -4.08 -2.23
N GLY A 160 -21.08 -5.02 -3.11
CA GLY A 160 -22.40 -5.62 -3.17
C GLY A 160 -22.90 -5.95 -4.57
N ALA A 161 -22.35 -6.98 -5.17
CA ALA A 161 -23.12 -7.80 -6.11
C ALA A 161 -22.82 -9.27 -5.79
N ALA A 162 -23.75 -9.93 -5.16
CA ALA A 162 -23.77 -11.37 -4.98
C ALA A 162 -23.73 -12.06 -6.37
N PRO A 163 -23.07 -13.21 -6.51
CA PRO A 163 -23.06 -13.95 -7.77
C PRO A 163 -24.48 -14.31 -8.15
N ALA A 164 -24.86 -13.97 -9.38
CA ALA A 164 -26.15 -14.31 -9.95
C ALA A 164 -26.31 -15.84 -9.96
N ALA A 165 -27.41 -16.30 -9.37
CA ALA A 165 -27.82 -17.70 -9.37
C ALA A 165 -27.94 -18.21 -10.80
N GLN A 166 -27.31 -19.33 -11.11
CA GLN A 166 -27.49 -20.05 -12.37
C GLN A 166 -28.92 -20.56 -12.44
N PRO A 167 -29.61 -20.48 -13.62
CA PRO A 167 -30.91 -21.07 -13.80
C PRO A 167 -30.82 -22.60 -13.78
N PRO A 168 -31.88 -23.29 -13.32
CA PRO A 168 -31.89 -24.77 -13.26
C PRO A 168 -31.88 -25.34 -14.67
N LYS A 169 -31.05 -26.37 -14.88
CA LYS A 169 -31.06 -27.17 -16.09
C LYS A 169 -32.34 -28.01 -16.12
N SER A 170 -33.14 -27.84 -17.15
CA SER A 170 -34.23 -28.72 -17.55
C SER A 170 -33.69 -30.00 -18.22
#